data_e879cb5a3a8133c37d387528905e81b1
#
_entry.id   e879cb5a3a8133c37d387528905e81b1
#
_cell.length_a   1.000
_cell.length_b   1.000
_cell.length_c   1.000
_cell.angle_alpha   90.00
_cell.angle_beta   90.00
_cell.angle_gamma   90.00
#
_symmetry.space_group_name_H-M   'P 1'
#
loop_
_entity.id
_entity.type
_entity.pdbx_description
1 polymer ?
#
loop_
_entity_poly.entity_id
_entity_poly.type
_entity_poly.pdbx_seq_one_letter_code
_entity_poly.pdbx_strand_id
1 'polypeptide(L)'
;MAIDQIRDAILSGDRSEETYANLPLPDTYRATTVHKDEVEMFKGLKSRDKDPRKSLHIDDVPIPELAPDEALVAVMASAINFNTVWTSIFEPVSTFGFLERYGRLNKYSKRHDLPYHIVGSDLSGVVLRTGGHVSKWKPGQEVVAHCLSVELEDADGHDDTMMDPQQRIWGFETNFGGLAELAIVKANQLMPKPEHLTWEESASPGLVNSTAYRQLISKNGAALKLGDRVLIWGASGGLGSYATQMALAAGATPICVVSSPEKAQICRDMGAELIIDRNAEGYKFWNDDNTEQNPKEWQRLGKKIRELTGGHDVDIVFEHPGRETFG
;
A
#
# COMPACT_ATOMS: atom_id res chain seq x y z
N MET A 1 8.82 -18.67 23.81
CA MET A 1 7.64 -17.80 24.08
C MET A 1 6.55 -18.10 23.04
N ALA A 2 5.31 -17.65 23.23
CA ALA A 2 4.19 -17.97 22.29
C ALA A 2 4.48 -17.55 20.84
N ILE A 3 5.07 -16.35 20.62
CA ILE A 3 5.48 -15.88 19.29
C ILE A 3 6.50 -16.83 18.63
N ASP A 4 7.46 -17.37 19.38
CA ASP A 4 8.44 -18.30 18.81
C ASP A 4 7.78 -19.62 18.39
N GLN A 5 6.81 -20.13 19.17
CA GLN A 5 6.05 -21.34 18.80
C GLN A 5 5.24 -21.12 17.52
N ILE A 6 4.62 -19.95 17.37
CA ILE A 6 3.90 -19.57 16.14
C ILE A 6 4.87 -19.54 14.96
N ARG A 7 6.01 -18.85 15.11
CA ARG A 7 7.02 -18.76 14.06
C ARG A 7 7.57 -20.12 13.66
N ASP A 8 7.89 -20.97 14.66
CA ASP A 8 8.47 -22.29 14.42
C ASP A 8 7.47 -23.21 13.71
N ALA A 9 6.18 -23.13 14.05
CA ALA A 9 5.12 -23.84 13.32
C ALA A 9 5.05 -23.42 11.87
N ILE A 10 5.11 -22.11 11.57
CA ILE A 10 5.10 -21.59 10.20
C ILE A 10 6.34 -22.06 9.43
N LEU A 11 7.53 -21.96 10.03
CA LEU A 11 8.80 -22.34 9.39
C LEU A 11 8.94 -23.86 9.20
N SER A 12 8.23 -24.67 9.98
CA SER A 12 8.16 -26.12 9.77
C SER A 12 7.35 -26.53 8.53
N GLY A 13 6.58 -25.60 7.96
CA GLY A 13 5.68 -25.85 6.83
C GLY A 13 4.38 -26.54 7.24
N ASP A 14 4.07 -26.63 8.54
CA ASP A 14 2.77 -27.14 9.00
C ASP A 14 1.65 -26.19 8.55
N ARG A 15 0.57 -26.77 8.03
CA ARG A 15 -0.65 -26.05 7.57
C ARG A 15 -1.91 -26.61 8.24
N SER A 16 -1.73 -27.40 9.29
CA SER A 16 -2.85 -28.04 10.01
C SER A 16 -3.69 -27.00 10.75
N GLU A 17 -4.97 -26.93 10.46
CA GLU A 17 -5.93 -26.10 11.19
C GLU A 17 -5.87 -26.36 12.69
N GLU A 18 -5.79 -27.65 13.07
CA GLU A 18 -5.73 -28.05 14.47
C GLU A 18 -4.49 -27.54 15.19
N THR A 19 -3.31 -27.62 14.56
CA THR A 19 -2.07 -27.07 15.12
C THR A 19 -2.22 -25.58 15.39
N TYR A 20 -2.60 -24.80 14.40
CA TYR A 20 -2.67 -23.35 14.54
C TYR A 20 -3.80 -22.89 15.47
N ALA A 21 -4.95 -23.57 15.47
CA ALA A 21 -6.04 -23.25 16.38
C ALA A 21 -5.65 -23.44 17.86
N ASN A 22 -4.74 -24.38 18.15
CA ASN A 22 -4.29 -24.71 19.51
C ASN A 22 -2.99 -23.97 19.94
N LEU A 23 -2.31 -23.26 19.02
CA LEU A 23 -1.13 -22.46 19.41
C LEU A 23 -1.53 -21.40 20.45
N PRO A 24 -0.74 -21.23 21.53
CA PRO A 24 -1.00 -20.18 22.50
C PRO A 24 -0.77 -18.80 21.84
N LEU A 25 -1.65 -17.87 22.15
CA LEU A 25 -1.42 -16.45 21.79
C LEU A 25 -0.67 -15.76 22.93
N PRO A 26 0.24 -14.82 22.62
CA PRO A 26 0.88 -14.00 23.63
C PRO A 26 -0.10 -12.95 24.19
N ASP A 27 0.15 -12.44 25.39
CA ASP A 27 -0.61 -11.32 25.95
C ASP A 27 -0.32 -10.01 25.20
N THR A 28 0.94 -9.83 24.76
CA THR A 28 1.40 -8.70 23.97
C THR A 28 2.28 -9.16 22.82
N TYR A 29 2.39 -8.33 21.78
CA TYR A 29 3.24 -8.55 20.60
C TYR A 29 3.93 -7.25 20.19
N ARG A 30 5.08 -7.35 19.55
CA ARG A 30 5.82 -6.18 19.08
C ARG A 30 5.19 -5.60 17.81
N ALA A 31 5.06 -4.28 17.81
CA ALA A 31 4.52 -3.54 16.69
C ALA A 31 5.29 -2.22 16.46
N THR A 32 5.36 -1.81 15.20
CA THR A 32 5.84 -0.48 14.86
C THR A 32 4.70 0.52 15.00
N THR A 33 4.90 1.52 15.87
CA THR A 33 3.87 2.49 16.25
C THR A 33 4.30 3.93 16.04
N VAL A 34 3.32 4.83 15.97
CA VAL A 34 3.48 6.26 16.21
C VAL A 34 2.56 6.65 17.38
N HIS A 35 2.90 7.71 18.12
CA HIS A 35 2.21 8.11 19.34
C HIS A 35 1.40 9.41 19.16
N LYS A 36 0.21 9.47 19.79
CA LYS A 36 -0.73 10.59 19.67
C LYS A 36 -0.19 11.88 20.28
N ASP A 37 0.58 11.79 21.34
CA ASP A 37 1.19 12.93 22.03
C ASP A 37 2.41 13.52 21.30
N GLU A 38 2.92 12.84 20.25
CA GLU A 38 4.05 13.29 19.44
C GLU A 38 3.62 14.01 18.15
N VAL A 39 2.33 14.19 17.89
CA VAL A 39 1.80 14.76 16.62
C VAL A 39 2.43 16.12 16.26
N GLU A 40 2.76 16.93 17.27
CA GLU A 40 3.35 18.25 17.08
C GLU A 40 4.90 18.26 17.02
N MET A 41 5.58 17.10 17.13
CA MET A 41 7.03 17.02 17.25
C MET A 41 7.80 17.60 16.04
N PHE A 42 7.18 17.57 14.87
CA PHE A 42 7.78 18.11 13.64
C PHE A 42 7.24 19.50 13.24
N LYS A 43 6.55 20.19 14.14
CA LYS A 43 5.97 21.49 13.86
C LYS A 43 7.00 22.49 13.36
N GLY A 44 6.72 23.15 12.24
CA GLY A 44 7.59 24.13 11.61
C GLY A 44 8.70 23.57 10.72
N LEU A 45 8.88 22.25 10.65
CA LEU A 45 9.80 21.61 9.71
C LEU A 45 9.12 21.38 8.35
N LYS A 46 9.91 21.49 7.28
CA LYS A 46 9.46 21.07 5.95
C LYS A 46 9.41 19.53 5.89
N SER A 47 8.52 18.95 5.10
CA SER A 47 8.34 17.48 4.98
C SER A 47 9.67 16.73 4.77
N ARG A 48 10.54 17.24 3.89
CA ARG A 48 11.85 16.64 3.59
C ARG A 48 12.86 16.67 4.77
N ASP A 49 12.62 17.52 5.76
CA ASP A 49 13.50 17.71 6.93
C ASP A 49 12.98 16.93 8.14
N LYS A 50 11.81 16.28 8.04
CA LYS A 50 11.23 15.41 9.06
C LYS A 50 11.83 14.02 8.95
N ASP A 51 12.44 13.53 10.03
CA ASP A 51 13.05 12.20 10.09
C ASP A 51 12.03 11.20 10.70
N PRO A 52 11.46 10.27 9.91
CA PRO A 52 10.47 9.32 10.40
C PRO A 52 11.02 8.39 11.50
N ARG A 53 12.34 8.19 11.58
CA ARG A 53 12.96 7.37 12.63
C ARG A 53 12.80 7.95 14.03
N LYS A 54 12.44 9.22 14.16
CA LYS A 54 12.25 9.89 15.45
C LYS A 54 10.87 9.66 16.07
N SER A 55 9.89 9.35 15.24
CA SER A 55 8.49 9.16 15.62
C SER A 55 8.03 7.70 15.54
N LEU A 56 8.85 6.83 14.95
CA LEU A 56 8.57 5.39 14.90
C LEU A 56 9.14 4.71 16.14
N HIS A 57 8.30 3.98 16.86
CA HIS A 57 8.64 3.21 18.05
C HIS A 57 8.42 1.71 17.79
N ILE A 58 9.05 0.89 18.61
CA ILE A 58 8.77 -0.55 18.68
C ILE A 58 8.19 -0.82 20.06
N ASP A 59 6.90 -1.03 20.11
CA ASP A 59 6.15 -1.20 21.35
C ASP A 59 5.63 -2.63 21.52
N ASP A 60 5.51 -3.07 22.76
CA ASP A 60 4.75 -4.25 23.13
C ASP A 60 3.30 -3.84 23.37
N VAL A 61 2.41 -4.30 22.48
CA VAL A 61 0.99 -3.92 22.49
C VAL A 61 0.09 -5.14 22.72
N PRO A 62 -1.06 -4.98 23.41
CA PRO A 62 -1.97 -6.10 23.66
C PRO A 62 -2.71 -6.51 22.38
N ILE A 63 -3.07 -7.81 22.29
CA ILE A 63 -3.97 -8.29 21.23
C ILE A 63 -5.39 -7.83 21.55
N PRO A 64 -6.05 -7.01 20.69
CA PRO A 64 -7.43 -6.62 20.91
C PRO A 64 -8.39 -7.77 20.58
N GLU A 65 -9.61 -7.72 21.15
CA GLU A 65 -10.70 -8.63 20.79
C GLU A 65 -10.99 -8.54 19.29
N LEU A 66 -11.14 -9.68 18.61
CA LEU A 66 -11.53 -9.73 17.20
C LEU A 66 -12.99 -9.31 17.01
N ALA A 67 -13.26 -8.52 15.98
CA ALA A 67 -14.61 -8.36 15.49
C ALA A 67 -15.06 -9.66 14.78
N PRO A 68 -16.40 -9.88 14.67
CA PRO A 68 -16.92 -11.12 14.07
C PRO A 68 -16.44 -11.40 12.65
N ASP A 69 -16.10 -10.38 11.88
CA ASP A 69 -15.70 -10.41 10.47
C ASP A 69 -14.17 -10.29 10.25
N GLU A 70 -13.38 -10.40 11.33
CA GLU A 70 -11.93 -10.21 11.28
C GLU A 70 -11.14 -11.51 11.44
N ALA A 71 -9.88 -11.42 11.03
CA ALA A 71 -8.87 -12.45 11.25
C ALA A 71 -7.63 -11.86 11.96
N LEU A 72 -7.06 -12.63 12.89
CA LEU A 72 -5.74 -12.43 13.46
C LEU A 72 -4.73 -13.18 12.60
N VAL A 73 -3.74 -12.47 12.09
CA VAL A 73 -2.71 -13.03 11.19
C VAL A 73 -1.33 -12.88 11.85
N ALA A 74 -0.56 -13.97 11.88
CA ALA A 74 0.87 -13.93 12.16
C ALA A 74 1.59 -13.37 10.93
N VAL A 75 2.25 -12.23 11.07
CA VAL A 75 2.91 -11.54 9.97
C VAL A 75 4.29 -12.13 9.73
N MET A 76 4.53 -12.59 8.50
CA MET A 76 5.85 -13.08 8.07
C MET A 76 6.65 -12.01 7.32
N ALA A 77 5.96 -11.16 6.56
CA ALA A 77 6.55 -9.98 5.94
C ALA A 77 5.51 -8.88 5.76
N SER A 78 5.98 -7.65 5.68
CA SER A 78 5.19 -6.45 5.38
C SER A 78 5.98 -5.54 4.46
N ALA A 79 5.31 -4.65 3.73
CA ALA A 79 5.94 -3.67 2.87
C ALA A 79 5.73 -2.25 3.38
N ILE A 80 6.71 -1.38 3.09
CA ILE A 80 6.62 0.05 3.41
C ILE A 80 6.07 0.79 2.19
N ASN A 81 4.98 1.54 2.40
CA ASN A 81 4.37 2.41 1.42
C ASN A 81 4.46 3.88 1.85
N PHE A 82 4.21 4.81 0.93
CA PHE A 82 4.25 6.23 1.25
C PHE A 82 3.25 6.66 2.31
N ASN A 83 2.09 6.00 2.42
CA ASN A 83 1.14 6.26 3.51
C ASN A 83 1.75 5.97 4.88
N THR A 84 2.59 4.93 5.02
CA THR A 84 3.35 4.66 6.25
C THR A 84 4.35 5.78 6.55
N VAL A 85 5.06 6.28 5.53
CA VAL A 85 5.97 7.42 5.67
C VAL A 85 5.20 8.68 6.09
N TRP A 86 4.08 8.98 5.42
CA TRP A 86 3.22 10.12 5.78
C TRP A 86 2.69 10.02 7.21
N THR A 87 2.24 8.84 7.64
CA THR A 87 1.82 8.60 9.02
C THR A 87 2.93 8.93 10.01
N SER A 88 4.15 8.47 9.74
CA SER A 88 5.29 8.66 10.63
C SER A 88 5.76 10.12 10.76
N ILE A 89 5.47 10.97 9.79
CA ILE A 89 5.79 12.40 9.84
C ILE A 89 4.56 13.29 10.08
N PHE A 90 3.41 12.67 10.38
CA PHE A 90 2.11 13.30 10.67
C PHE A 90 1.62 14.22 9.54
N GLU A 91 1.80 13.82 8.28
CA GLU A 91 1.41 14.57 7.08
C GLU A 91 0.50 13.79 6.14
N PRO A 92 -0.32 14.51 5.32
CA PRO A 92 -0.60 15.96 5.40
C PRO A 92 -1.43 16.31 6.64
N VAL A 93 -2.02 15.30 7.29
CA VAL A 93 -2.76 15.38 8.56
C VAL A 93 -2.43 14.16 9.41
N SER A 94 -2.52 14.29 10.73
CA SER A 94 -2.34 13.17 11.64
C SER A 94 -3.42 12.11 11.45
N THR A 95 -3.00 10.84 11.36
CA THR A 95 -3.92 9.69 11.23
C THR A 95 -4.81 9.48 12.46
N PHE A 96 -4.44 10.00 13.62
CA PHE A 96 -5.26 9.91 14.84
C PHE A 96 -6.65 10.50 14.68
N GLY A 97 -6.81 11.53 13.84
CA GLY A 97 -8.13 12.08 13.51
C GLY A 97 -9.03 11.10 12.72
N PHE A 98 -8.45 10.21 11.92
CA PHE A 98 -9.18 9.12 11.24
C PHE A 98 -9.58 8.04 12.24
N LEU A 99 -8.63 7.61 13.09
CA LEU A 99 -8.88 6.58 14.11
C LEU A 99 -9.96 7.01 15.10
N GLU A 100 -9.95 8.26 15.55
CA GLU A 100 -10.97 8.82 16.44
C GLU A 100 -12.36 8.83 15.77
N ARG A 101 -12.45 9.27 14.51
CA ARG A 101 -13.72 9.26 13.76
C ARG A 101 -14.23 7.84 13.55
N TYR A 102 -13.35 6.91 13.18
CA TYR A 102 -13.70 5.50 13.02
C TYR A 102 -14.16 4.90 14.36
N GLY A 103 -13.45 5.18 15.44
CA GLY A 103 -13.78 4.70 16.78
C GLY A 103 -15.18 5.08 17.31
N ARG A 104 -15.83 6.07 16.70
CA ARG A 104 -17.19 6.50 17.06
C ARG A 104 -18.31 5.68 16.42
N LEU A 105 -18.01 4.80 15.43
CA LEU A 105 -19.05 4.14 14.65
C LEU A 105 -19.74 3.01 15.43
N ASN A 106 -18.99 2.15 16.12
CA ASN A 106 -19.53 1.02 16.88
C ASN A 106 -18.54 0.52 17.95
N LYS A 107 -18.95 -0.51 18.70
CA LYS A 107 -18.14 -1.06 19.80
C LYS A 107 -16.80 -1.69 19.32
N TYR A 108 -16.76 -2.28 18.11
CA TYR A 108 -15.55 -2.88 17.58
C TYR A 108 -14.62 -1.84 16.97
N SER A 109 -15.14 -0.82 16.33
CA SER A 109 -14.31 0.28 15.81
C SER A 109 -13.69 1.13 16.93
N LYS A 110 -14.35 1.21 18.13
CA LYS A 110 -13.84 1.97 19.28
C LYS A 110 -12.40 1.56 19.68
N ARG A 111 -12.03 0.29 19.53
CA ARG A 111 -10.68 -0.20 19.86
C ARG A 111 -9.57 0.32 18.96
N HIS A 112 -9.91 0.98 17.84
CA HIS A 112 -8.95 1.64 16.95
C HIS A 112 -8.52 3.03 17.44
N ASP A 113 -9.32 3.69 18.31
CA ASP A 113 -8.98 4.98 18.90
C ASP A 113 -8.11 4.78 20.15
N LEU A 114 -6.84 4.57 19.92
CA LEU A 114 -5.82 4.33 20.95
C LEU A 114 -4.83 5.50 20.98
N PRO A 115 -4.04 5.65 22.08
CA PRO A 115 -2.97 6.64 22.13
C PRO A 115 -1.78 6.33 21.21
N TYR A 116 -1.79 5.18 20.54
CA TYR A 116 -0.81 4.76 19.54
C TYR A 116 -1.50 4.24 18.27
N HIS A 117 -0.79 4.29 17.16
CA HIS A 117 -1.21 3.75 15.87
C HIS A 117 -0.19 2.75 15.37
N ILE A 118 -0.58 1.49 15.19
CA ILE A 118 0.23 0.44 14.55
C ILE A 118 0.14 0.63 13.05
N VAL A 119 1.26 0.95 12.42
CA VAL A 119 1.32 1.33 11.01
C VAL A 119 1.53 0.12 10.08
N GLY A 120 1.40 0.34 8.78
CA GLY A 120 1.61 -0.68 7.74
C GLY A 120 0.31 -1.15 7.11
N SER A 121 0.26 -1.12 5.75
CA SER A 121 -0.94 -1.41 4.96
C SER A 121 -0.75 -2.63 4.04
N ASP A 122 0.29 -3.42 4.29
CA ASP A 122 0.60 -4.64 3.57
C ASP A 122 1.03 -5.75 4.53
N LEU A 123 0.70 -6.98 4.21
CA LEU A 123 1.29 -8.17 4.85
C LEU A 123 1.20 -9.39 3.94
N SER A 124 2.10 -10.34 4.23
CA SER A 124 1.92 -11.76 4.01
C SER A 124 2.08 -12.49 5.32
N GLY A 125 1.31 -13.54 5.56
CA GLY A 125 1.33 -14.22 6.85
C GLY A 125 0.40 -15.44 6.90
N VAL A 126 0.17 -15.92 8.12
CA VAL A 126 -0.65 -17.11 8.39
C VAL A 126 -1.78 -16.76 9.34
N VAL A 127 -3.00 -17.18 9.01
CA VAL A 127 -4.18 -17.00 9.86
C VAL A 127 -4.03 -17.80 11.15
N LEU A 128 -4.18 -17.16 12.31
CA LEU A 128 -4.15 -17.79 13.63
C LEU A 128 -5.53 -17.98 14.21
N ARG A 129 -6.39 -16.96 14.09
CA ARG A 129 -7.76 -16.95 14.63
C ARG A 129 -8.67 -16.21 13.68
N THR A 130 -9.96 -16.52 13.76
CA THR A 130 -11.01 -15.84 12.98
C THR A 130 -12.17 -15.46 13.87
N GLY A 131 -12.83 -14.35 13.56
CA GLY A 131 -14.09 -13.96 14.17
C GLY A 131 -15.24 -14.93 13.77
N GLY A 132 -16.32 -14.91 14.55
CA GLY A 132 -17.41 -15.90 14.43
C GLY A 132 -18.19 -15.88 13.10
N HIS A 133 -18.09 -14.80 12.30
CA HIS A 133 -18.73 -14.69 10.99
C HIS A 133 -17.80 -15.06 9.83
N VAL A 134 -16.52 -15.34 10.10
CA VAL A 134 -15.56 -15.70 9.05
C VAL A 134 -15.70 -17.17 8.70
N SER A 135 -16.18 -17.46 7.49
CA SER A 135 -16.34 -18.83 6.98
C SER A 135 -15.29 -19.24 5.95
N LYS A 136 -14.71 -18.24 5.25
CA LYS A 136 -13.77 -18.49 4.14
C LYS A 136 -12.38 -18.89 4.62
N TRP A 137 -11.92 -18.31 5.72
CA TRP A 137 -10.56 -18.47 6.21
C TRP A 137 -10.51 -19.32 7.48
N LYS A 138 -9.43 -20.08 7.61
CA LYS A 138 -9.17 -20.97 8.75
C LYS A 138 -7.75 -20.80 9.26
N PRO A 139 -7.50 -21.10 10.55
CA PRO A 139 -6.13 -21.18 11.08
C PRO A 139 -5.23 -22.06 10.22
N GLY A 140 -3.97 -21.65 10.04
CA GLY A 140 -2.97 -22.35 9.22
C GLY A 140 -2.93 -21.96 7.76
N GLN A 141 -3.90 -21.18 7.25
CA GLN A 141 -3.90 -20.74 5.85
C GLN A 141 -2.94 -19.57 5.63
N GLU A 142 -2.12 -19.68 4.57
CA GLU A 142 -1.20 -18.63 4.13
C GLU A 142 -1.95 -17.59 3.32
N VAL A 143 -1.78 -16.32 3.70
CA VAL A 143 -2.56 -15.21 3.16
C VAL A 143 -1.69 -13.99 2.85
N VAL A 144 -2.21 -13.13 1.96
CA VAL A 144 -1.80 -11.74 1.78
C VAL A 144 -3.00 -10.84 2.05
N ALA A 145 -2.76 -9.60 2.48
CA ALA A 145 -3.84 -8.65 2.75
C ALA A 145 -3.91 -7.57 1.67
N HIS A 146 -5.14 -7.23 1.27
CA HIS A 146 -5.45 -6.03 0.51
C HIS A 146 -5.60 -4.85 1.48
N CYS A 147 -5.08 -3.67 1.13
CA CYS A 147 -5.10 -2.52 2.02
C CYS A 147 -6.49 -1.89 2.24
N LEU A 148 -7.43 -2.10 1.31
CA LEU A 148 -8.76 -1.50 1.37
C LEU A 148 -9.69 -2.30 2.27
N SER A 149 -10.14 -1.67 3.37
CA SER A 149 -11.16 -2.17 4.28
C SER A 149 -12.53 -1.61 3.89
N VAL A 150 -13.53 -2.46 3.67
CA VAL A 150 -14.91 -2.10 3.34
C VAL A 150 -15.91 -2.93 4.13
N GLU A 151 -17.14 -2.43 4.25
CA GLU A 151 -18.27 -3.14 4.84
C GLU A 151 -19.10 -3.77 3.72
N LEU A 152 -18.83 -5.01 3.35
CA LEU A 152 -19.52 -5.67 2.22
C LEU A 152 -21.02 -5.94 2.45
N GLU A 153 -21.47 -5.90 3.71
CA GLU A 153 -22.88 -6.12 4.09
C GLU A 153 -23.65 -4.80 4.29
N ASP A 154 -23.01 -3.64 4.01
CA ASP A 154 -23.68 -2.35 4.09
C ASP A 154 -24.67 -2.22 2.91
N ALA A 155 -25.94 -1.97 3.24
CA ALA A 155 -27.00 -1.77 2.23
C ALA A 155 -26.76 -0.55 1.34
N ASP A 156 -26.02 0.44 1.83
CA ASP A 156 -25.61 1.64 1.11
C ASP A 156 -24.23 1.50 0.42
N GLY A 157 -23.65 0.29 0.47
CA GLY A 157 -22.35 -0.03 -0.14
C GLY A 157 -22.34 0.20 -1.66
N HIS A 158 -21.18 0.50 -2.22
CA HIS A 158 -20.99 0.77 -3.63
C HIS A 158 -20.37 -0.43 -4.35
N ASP A 159 -20.83 -0.74 -5.58
CA ASP A 159 -20.27 -1.82 -6.44
C ASP A 159 -18.76 -1.64 -6.70
N ASP A 160 -18.31 -0.40 -6.83
CA ASP A 160 -16.89 -0.05 -6.82
C ASP A 160 -16.46 0.26 -5.38
N THR A 161 -15.76 -0.66 -4.75
CA THR A 161 -15.36 -0.55 -3.34
C THR A 161 -14.50 0.68 -3.03
N MET A 162 -13.82 1.28 -4.04
CA MET A 162 -13.11 2.54 -3.88
C MET A 162 -14.05 3.76 -3.76
N MET A 163 -15.32 3.60 -4.11
CA MET A 163 -16.36 4.63 -3.98
C MET A 163 -17.30 4.35 -2.79
N ASP A 164 -17.02 3.29 -2.04
CA ASP A 164 -17.80 2.93 -0.86
C ASP A 164 -17.63 4.00 0.23
N PRO A 165 -18.72 4.56 0.79
CA PRO A 165 -18.63 5.59 1.85
C PRO A 165 -17.93 5.10 3.13
N GLN A 166 -17.93 3.79 3.37
CA GLN A 166 -17.29 3.16 4.52
C GLN A 166 -15.88 2.65 4.24
N GLN A 167 -15.36 2.82 3.03
CA GLN A 167 -14.01 2.38 2.67
C GLN A 167 -12.95 3.10 3.53
N ARG A 168 -11.92 2.36 3.94
CA ARG A 168 -10.77 2.85 4.71
C ARG A 168 -9.51 2.13 4.32
N ILE A 169 -8.39 2.84 4.41
CA ILE A 169 -7.08 2.23 4.22
C ILE A 169 -6.61 1.64 5.55
N TRP A 170 -6.52 0.32 5.60
CA TRP A 170 -6.03 -0.41 6.76
C TRP A 170 -4.58 -0.04 7.10
N GLY A 171 -4.29 0.15 8.40
CA GLY A 171 -2.98 0.59 8.88
C GLY A 171 -2.66 2.07 8.58
N PHE A 172 -3.65 2.84 8.10
CA PHE A 172 -3.58 4.28 7.88
C PHE A 172 -4.83 4.99 8.42
N GLU A 173 -6.03 4.59 8.00
CA GLU A 173 -7.31 5.10 8.49
C GLU A 173 -7.95 4.18 9.54
N THR A 174 -7.39 2.98 9.70
CA THR A 174 -7.70 2.06 10.81
C THR A 174 -6.39 1.64 11.49
N ASN A 175 -6.46 1.19 12.75
CA ASN A 175 -5.32 0.70 13.52
C ASN A 175 -5.02 -0.79 13.20
N PHE A 176 -4.01 -1.37 13.87
CA PHE A 176 -3.59 -2.78 13.82
C PHE A 176 -2.95 -3.19 12.49
N GLY A 177 -2.09 -2.31 11.95
CA GLY A 177 -1.41 -2.49 10.66
C GLY A 177 -0.37 -3.62 10.63
N GLY A 178 0.18 -3.86 9.44
CA GLY A 178 1.02 -5.02 9.14
C GLY A 178 2.50 -4.90 9.52
N LEU A 179 2.99 -3.75 10.00
CA LEU A 179 4.37 -3.63 10.51
C LEU A 179 4.44 -4.06 11.99
N ALA A 180 4.06 -5.30 12.25
CA ALA A 180 3.98 -5.91 13.58
C ALA A 180 4.14 -7.43 13.49
N GLU A 181 4.35 -8.11 14.61
CA GLU A 181 4.39 -9.58 14.66
C GLU A 181 3.01 -10.21 14.40
N LEU A 182 1.95 -9.53 14.84
CA LEU A 182 0.56 -9.91 14.60
C LEU A 182 -0.22 -8.72 14.01
N ALA A 183 -1.19 -9.00 13.17
CA ALA A 183 -2.06 -7.98 12.59
C ALA A 183 -3.52 -8.42 12.61
N ILE A 184 -4.45 -7.46 12.67
CA ILE A 184 -5.87 -7.71 12.56
C ILE A 184 -6.38 -7.07 11.29
N VAL A 185 -7.03 -7.86 10.46
CA VAL A 185 -7.60 -7.43 9.18
C VAL A 185 -9.02 -7.96 9.04
N LYS A 186 -9.86 -7.28 8.27
CA LYS A 186 -11.13 -7.87 7.87
C LYS A 186 -10.90 -9.07 6.97
N ALA A 187 -11.67 -10.12 7.16
CA ALA A 187 -11.53 -11.37 6.40
C ALA A 187 -11.71 -11.17 4.88
N ASN A 188 -12.47 -10.15 4.47
CA ASN A 188 -12.67 -9.80 3.06
C ASN A 188 -11.45 -9.13 2.41
N GLN A 189 -10.47 -8.66 3.20
CA GLN A 189 -9.20 -8.14 2.70
C GLN A 189 -8.18 -9.24 2.37
N LEU A 190 -8.42 -10.47 2.85
CA LEU A 190 -7.48 -11.56 2.69
C LEU A 190 -7.63 -12.26 1.34
N MET A 191 -6.49 -12.61 0.76
CA MET A 191 -6.34 -13.41 -0.45
C MET A 191 -5.34 -14.55 -0.18
N PRO A 192 -5.43 -15.69 -0.89
CA PRO A 192 -4.42 -16.74 -0.77
C PRO A 192 -3.03 -16.17 -1.14
N LYS A 193 -2.03 -16.49 -0.35
CA LYS A 193 -0.63 -16.19 -0.74
C LYS A 193 -0.29 -17.00 -2.00
N PRO A 194 0.31 -16.37 -3.04
CA PRO A 194 0.82 -17.08 -4.19
C PRO A 194 1.92 -18.09 -3.78
N GLU A 195 1.76 -19.36 -4.16
CA GLU A 195 2.67 -20.44 -3.73
C GLU A 195 4.11 -20.27 -4.25
N HIS A 196 4.27 -19.64 -5.42
CA HIS A 196 5.57 -19.45 -6.08
C HIS A 196 6.36 -18.24 -5.57
N LEU A 197 5.76 -17.42 -4.68
CA LEU A 197 6.41 -16.22 -4.12
C LEU A 197 6.86 -16.48 -2.68
N THR A 198 7.97 -15.87 -2.29
CA THR A 198 8.41 -15.80 -0.89
C THR A 198 7.43 -14.98 -0.05
N TRP A 199 7.63 -14.91 1.26
CA TRP A 199 6.84 -14.06 2.14
C TRP A 199 7.02 -12.58 1.80
N GLU A 200 8.27 -12.15 1.57
CA GLU A 200 8.62 -10.78 1.24
C GLU A 200 8.03 -10.35 -0.11
N GLU A 201 8.19 -11.18 -1.14
CA GLU A 201 7.61 -10.92 -2.47
C GLU A 201 6.09 -10.86 -2.40
N SER A 202 5.45 -11.74 -1.61
CA SER A 202 4.00 -11.80 -1.45
C SER A 202 3.44 -10.61 -0.66
N ALA A 203 4.22 -10.02 0.26
CA ALA A 203 3.78 -8.87 1.04
C ALA A 203 3.73 -7.59 0.22
N SER A 204 4.55 -7.46 -0.84
CA SER A 204 4.72 -6.20 -1.55
C SER A 204 3.54 -5.76 -2.44
N PRO A 205 2.74 -6.65 -3.07
CA PRO A 205 1.73 -6.22 -4.04
C PRO A 205 0.40 -5.75 -3.44
N GLY A 206 0.12 -6.02 -2.18
CA GLY A 206 -1.19 -5.79 -1.57
C GLY A 206 -1.75 -4.40 -1.84
N LEU A 207 -1.00 -3.35 -1.54
CA LEU A 207 -1.40 -1.97 -1.80
C LEU A 207 -1.10 -1.57 -3.26
N VAL A 208 0.16 -1.69 -3.69
CA VAL A 208 0.60 -1.04 -4.94
C VAL A 208 0.08 -1.73 -6.20
N ASN A 209 0.00 -3.07 -6.23
CA ASN A 209 -0.55 -3.79 -7.37
C ASN A 209 -2.06 -3.56 -7.50
N SER A 210 -2.81 -3.65 -6.40
CA SER A 210 -4.25 -3.42 -6.43
C SER A 210 -4.61 -1.98 -6.82
N THR A 211 -3.83 -0.99 -6.36
CA THR A 211 -4.00 0.40 -6.75
C THR A 211 -3.70 0.60 -8.24
N ALA A 212 -2.58 0.04 -8.75
CA ALA A 212 -2.26 0.11 -10.16
C ALA A 212 -3.34 -0.56 -11.03
N TYR A 213 -3.82 -1.74 -10.62
CA TYR A 213 -4.91 -2.44 -11.30
C TYR A 213 -6.19 -1.60 -11.32
N ARG A 214 -6.60 -1.05 -10.16
CA ARG A 214 -7.81 -0.24 -10.05
C ARG A 214 -7.74 1.01 -10.94
N GLN A 215 -6.60 1.69 -10.97
CA GLN A 215 -6.42 2.92 -11.74
C GLN A 215 -6.28 2.65 -13.24
N LEU A 216 -5.53 1.61 -13.64
CA LEU A 216 -5.14 1.40 -15.04
C LEU A 216 -6.06 0.41 -15.76
N ILE A 217 -6.36 -0.73 -15.15
CA ILE A 217 -7.06 -1.86 -15.80
C ILE A 217 -8.58 -1.81 -15.60
N SER A 218 -9.03 -1.51 -14.37
CA SER A 218 -10.45 -1.56 -14.01
C SER A 218 -11.30 -0.70 -14.96
N LYS A 219 -12.51 -1.19 -15.27
CA LYS A 219 -13.54 -0.42 -16.00
C LYS A 219 -13.90 0.92 -15.35
N ASN A 220 -13.68 1.04 -14.04
CA ASN A 220 -13.90 2.25 -13.25
C ASN A 220 -12.64 3.14 -13.14
N GLY A 221 -11.52 2.74 -13.76
CA GLY A 221 -10.30 3.50 -13.93
C GLY A 221 -10.09 3.93 -15.37
N ALA A 222 -8.85 3.84 -15.87
CA ALA A 222 -8.51 4.19 -17.24
C ALA A 222 -9.00 3.16 -18.28
N ALA A 223 -9.37 1.96 -17.85
CA ALA A 223 -9.83 0.86 -18.71
C ALA A 223 -8.89 0.59 -19.90
N LEU A 224 -7.60 0.40 -19.58
CA LEU A 224 -6.52 0.16 -20.55
C LEU A 224 -6.90 -0.86 -21.62
N LYS A 225 -6.53 -0.58 -22.85
CA LYS A 225 -6.80 -1.42 -24.03
C LYS A 225 -5.53 -1.80 -24.76
N LEU A 226 -5.61 -2.88 -25.50
CA LEU A 226 -4.58 -3.28 -26.46
C LEU A 226 -4.25 -2.12 -27.40
N GLY A 227 -2.96 -1.80 -27.53
CA GLY A 227 -2.45 -0.74 -28.40
C GLY A 227 -2.45 0.66 -27.80
N ASP A 228 -2.99 0.87 -26.59
CA ASP A 228 -2.90 2.15 -25.90
C ASP A 228 -1.42 2.50 -25.59
N ARG A 229 -1.12 3.79 -25.60
CA ARG A 229 0.16 4.35 -25.16
C ARG A 229 -0.03 4.96 -23.78
N VAL A 230 0.78 4.53 -22.82
CA VAL A 230 0.62 4.91 -21.43
C VAL A 230 1.86 5.64 -20.92
N LEU A 231 1.76 6.92 -20.63
CA LEU A 231 2.81 7.65 -19.94
C LEU A 231 2.77 7.30 -18.46
N ILE A 232 3.85 6.72 -17.92
CA ILE A 232 3.92 6.27 -16.54
C ILE A 232 4.99 7.07 -15.80
N TRP A 233 4.57 7.95 -14.89
CA TRP A 233 5.47 8.67 -14.01
C TRP A 233 5.95 7.77 -12.87
N GLY A 234 7.24 7.89 -12.49
CA GLY A 234 7.81 7.04 -11.44
C GLY A 234 7.76 5.54 -11.77
N ALA A 235 7.95 5.19 -13.05
CA ALA A 235 7.73 3.87 -13.61
C ALA A 235 8.50 2.71 -12.94
N SER A 236 9.61 3.00 -12.25
CA SER A 236 10.40 2.01 -11.50
C SER A 236 10.00 1.86 -10.03
N GLY A 237 9.09 2.71 -9.52
CA GLY A 237 8.61 2.64 -8.15
C GLY A 237 7.51 1.59 -7.95
N GLY A 238 7.00 1.46 -6.71
CA GLY A 238 5.99 0.45 -6.38
C GLY A 238 4.78 0.45 -7.33
N LEU A 239 4.04 1.56 -7.41
CA LEU A 239 2.89 1.67 -8.33
C LEU A 239 3.31 1.62 -9.81
N GLY A 240 4.36 2.37 -10.18
CA GLY A 240 4.79 2.49 -11.57
C GLY A 240 5.31 1.18 -12.16
N SER A 241 5.98 0.34 -11.39
CA SER A 241 6.49 -0.95 -11.87
C SER A 241 5.34 -1.92 -12.18
N TYR A 242 4.30 -1.97 -11.34
CA TYR A 242 3.11 -2.75 -11.63
C TYR A 242 2.32 -2.19 -12.83
N ALA A 243 2.18 -0.87 -12.92
CA ALA A 243 1.55 -0.24 -14.08
C ALA A 243 2.30 -0.55 -15.40
N THR A 244 3.64 -0.52 -15.36
CA THR A 244 4.50 -0.88 -16.51
C THR A 244 4.29 -2.34 -16.93
N GLN A 245 4.32 -3.28 -15.99
CA GLN A 245 4.10 -4.70 -16.27
C GLN A 245 2.68 -4.97 -16.77
N MET A 246 1.67 -4.33 -16.18
CA MET A 246 0.28 -4.45 -16.64
C MET A 246 0.09 -3.91 -18.05
N ALA A 247 0.70 -2.76 -18.38
CA ALA A 247 0.64 -2.19 -19.72
C ALA A 247 1.24 -3.15 -20.76
N LEU A 248 2.43 -3.69 -20.48
CA LEU A 248 3.08 -4.69 -21.34
C LEU A 248 2.25 -5.95 -21.50
N ALA A 249 1.73 -6.51 -20.40
CA ALA A 249 0.89 -7.71 -20.43
C ALA A 249 -0.43 -7.52 -21.20
N ALA A 250 -0.97 -6.30 -21.19
CA ALA A 250 -2.18 -5.93 -21.96
C ALA A 250 -1.88 -5.61 -23.44
N GLY A 251 -0.62 -5.67 -23.89
CA GLY A 251 -0.24 -5.30 -25.25
C GLY A 251 -0.33 -3.78 -25.52
N ALA A 252 -0.25 -2.97 -24.48
CA ALA A 252 -0.10 -1.54 -24.56
C ALA A 252 1.38 -1.14 -24.55
N THR A 253 1.70 0.09 -24.91
CA THR A 253 3.06 0.62 -24.97
C THR A 253 3.32 1.58 -23.80
N PRO A 254 4.08 1.17 -22.77
CA PRO A 254 4.45 2.09 -21.69
C PRO A 254 5.55 3.05 -22.13
N ILE A 255 5.40 4.33 -21.81
CA ILE A 255 6.43 5.36 -21.87
C ILE A 255 6.83 5.66 -20.43
N CYS A 256 7.99 5.15 -20.01
CA CYS A 256 8.43 5.17 -18.62
C CYS A 256 9.20 6.44 -18.29
N VAL A 257 8.70 7.26 -17.36
CA VAL A 257 9.42 8.44 -16.85
C VAL A 257 10.10 8.09 -15.54
N VAL A 258 11.42 8.23 -15.52
CA VAL A 258 12.28 7.91 -14.36
C VAL A 258 13.23 9.06 -14.05
N SER A 259 14.05 8.94 -12.99
CA SER A 259 14.93 10.00 -12.51
C SER A 259 16.41 9.57 -12.37
N SER A 260 16.78 8.38 -12.83
CA SER A 260 18.17 7.94 -12.87
C SER A 260 18.39 6.79 -13.84
N PRO A 261 19.65 6.54 -14.29
CA PRO A 261 20.00 5.41 -15.14
C PRO A 261 19.65 4.05 -14.53
N GLU A 262 19.82 3.87 -13.21
CA GLU A 262 19.49 2.62 -12.51
C GLU A 262 17.98 2.34 -12.59
N LYS A 263 17.17 3.37 -12.38
CA LYS A 263 15.71 3.28 -12.52
C LYS A 263 15.29 3.00 -13.96
N ALA A 264 16.00 3.56 -14.94
CA ALA A 264 15.77 3.25 -16.34
C ALA A 264 16.08 1.76 -16.64
N GLN A 265 17.14 1.22 -16.03
CA GLN A 265 17.47 -0.19 -16.18
C GLN A 265 16.39 -1.11 -15.62
N ILE A 266 15.82 -0.80 -14.45
CA ILE A 266 14.68 -1.54 -13.89
C ILE A 266 13.52 -1.61 -14.91
N CYS A 267 13.21 -0.49 -15.57
CA CYS A 267 12.14 -0.48 -16.58
C CYS A 267 12.49 -1.35 -17.81
N ARG A 268 13.77 -1.35 -18.26
CA ARG A 268 14.23 -2.22 -19.35
C ARG A 268 14.14 -3.69 -18.97
N ASP A 269 14.52 -4.04 -17.74
CA ASP A 269 14.45 -5.41 -17.24
C ASP A 269 13.02 -5.95 -17.18
N MET A 270 12.03 -5.05 -17.02
CA MET A 270 10.61 -5.39 -17.16
C MET A 270 10.14 -5.52 -18.62
N GLY A 271 10.95 -5.10 -19.60
CA GLY A 271 10.63 -5.15 -21.03
C GLY A 271 10.16 -3.82 -21.63
N ALA A 272 10.24 -2.70 -20.90
CA ALA A 272 9.88 -1.39 -21.45
C ALA A 272 10.98 -0.84 -22.37
N GLU A 273 10.62 -0.41 -23.57
CA GLU A 273 11.55 0.14 -24.57
C GLU A 273 11.62 1.66 -24.55
N LEU A 274 10.48 2.34 -24.28
CA LEU A 274 10.36 3.80 -24.32
C LEU A 274 10.57 4.38 -22.93
N ILE A 275 11.74 5.01 -22.71
CA ILE A 275 12.16 5.49 -21.40
C ILE A 275 12.65 6.94 -21.50
N ILE A 276 12.21 7.78 -20.56
CA ILE A 276 12.64 9.17 -20.39
C ILE A 276 13.27 9.29 -19.01
N ASP A 277 14.60 9.49 -18.96
CA ASP A 277 15.27 9.88 -17.72
C ASP A 277 15.21 11.41 -17.59
N ARG A 278 14.28 11.91 -16.78
CA ARG A 278 14.03 13.34 -16.63
C ARG A 278 15.24 14.14 -16.13
N ASN A 279 16.10 13.51 -15.32
CA ASN A 279 17.29 14.17 -14.78
C ASN A 279 18.42 14.18 -15.80
N ALA A 280 18.66 13.08 -16.50
CA ALA A 280 19.65 13.02 -17.58
C ALA A 280 19.31 14.00 -18.72
N GLU A 281 18.02 14.14 -19.05
CA GLU A 281 17.54 15.12 -20.02
C GLU A 281 17.43 16.55 -19.47
N GLY A 282 17.69 16.76 -18.18
CA GLY A 282 17.74 18.08 -17.54
C GLY A 282 16.40 18.82 -17.47
N TYR A 283 15.27 18.09 -17.36
CA TYR A 283 13.95 18.72 -17.23
C TYR A 283 13.83 19.48 -15.91
N LYS A 284 13.31 20.72 -16.01
CA LYS A 284 12.97 21.58 -14.87
C LYS A 284 11.52 22.04 -15.01
N PHE A 285 10.59 21.20 -14.59
CA PHE A 285 9.16 21.44 -14.74
C PHE A 285 8.61 22.58 -13.87
N TRP A 286 9.34 22.95 -12.83
CA TRP A 286 8.99 24.00 -11.90
C TRP A 286 10.16 24.98 -11.73
N ASN A 287 9.86 26.21 -11.31
CA ASN A 287 10.87 27.16 -10.86
C ASN A 287 11.57 26.67 -9.58
N ASP A 288 12.65 27.32 -9.18
CA ASP A 288 13.48 26.90 -8.02
C ASP A 288 12.70 26.89 -6.70
N ASP A 289 11.65 27.70 -6.58
CA ASP A 289 10.80 27.79 -5.40
C ASP A 289 9.58 26.82 -5.43
N ASN A 290 9.42 26.06 -6.50
CA ASN A 290 8.28 25.17 -6.75
C ASN A 290 6.90 25.87 -6.64
N THR A 291 6.83 27.14 -7.03
CA THR A 291 5.61 27.96 -7.00
C THR A 291 4.93 28.09 -8.36
N GLU A 292 5.72 28.03 -9.44
CA GLU A 292 5.24 28.18 -10.81
C GLU A 292 5.79 27.09 -11.72
N GLN A 293 4.93 26.59 -12.59
CA GLN A 293 5.30 25.63 -13.63
C GLN A 293 6.07 26.31 -14.76
N ASN A 294 6.96 25.54 -15.41
CA ASN A 294 7.64 25.96 -16.61
C ASN A 294 6.97 25.38 -17.86
N PRO A 295 6.10 26.13 -18.56
CA PRO A 295 5.37 25.62 -19.72
C PRO A 295 6.27 25.14 -20.86
N LYS A 296 7.47 25.72 -21.01
CA LYS A 296 8.43 25.33 -22.06
C LYS A 296 8.96 23.91 -21.83
N GLU A 297 9.20 23.56 -20.58
CA GLU A 297 9.68 22.21 -20.22
C GLU A 297 8.57 21.15 -20.41
N TRP A 298 7.33 21.48 -20.08
CA TRP A 298 6.18 20.62 -20.38
C TRP A 298 6.00 20.43 -21.90
N GLN A 299 6.14 21.49 -22.70
CA GLN A 299 6.10 21.38 -24.17
C GLN A 299 7.27 20.53 -24.71
N ARG A 300 8.47 20.67 -24.12
CA ARG A 300 9.63 19.87 -24.47
C ARG A 300 9.40 18.37 -24.19
N LEU A 301 8.81 18.04 -23.04
CA LEU A 301 8.40 16.68 -22.71
C LEU A 301 7.38 16.14 -23.72
N GLY A 302 6.34 16.90 -24.02
CA GLY A 302 5.33 16.51 -25.04
C GLY A 302 5.94 16.24 -26.40
N LYS A 303 6.93 17.06 -26.83
CA LYS A 303 7.68 16.83 -28.07
C LYS A 303 8.46 15.52 -28.01
N LYS A 304 9.17 15.26 -26.89
CA LYS A 304 9.91 14.03 -26.68
C LYS A 304 9.01 12.77 -26.73
N ILE A 305 7.82 12.85 -26.11
CA ILE A 305 6.84 11.78 -26.16
C ILE A 305 6.45 11.49 -27.60
N ARG A 306 6.12 12.51 -28.41
CA ARG A 306 5.79 12.34 -29.82
C ARG A 306 6.95 11.78 -30.65
N GLU A 307 8.17 12.17 -30.38
CA GLU A 307 9.35 11.57 -31.02
C GLU A 307 9.45 10.07 -30.75
N LEU A 308 9.25 9.65 -29.49
CA LEU A 308 9.29 8.25 -29.09
C LEU A 308 8.12 7.41 -29.64
N THR A 309 6.96 8.01 -29.81
CA THR A 309 5.71 7.34 -30.23
C THR A 309 5.44 7.44 -31.74
N GLY A 310 6.38 7.95 -32.53
CA GLY A 310 6.19 8.11 -33.97
C GLY A 310 5.18 9.20 -34.35
N GLY A 311 5.10 10.26 -33.56
CA GLY A 311 4.23 11.44 -33.80
C GLY A 311 2.88 11.41 -33.09
N HIS A 312 2.63 10.41 -32.26
CA HIS A 312 1.37 10.25 -31.53
C HIS A 312 1.44 10.80 -30.11
N ASP A 313 0.31 11.25 -29.62
CA ASP A 313 0.12 11.53 -28.19
C ASP A 313 -0.13 10.23 -27.40
N VAL A 314 -0.12 10.30 -26.08
CA VAL A 314 -0.48 9.18 -25.22
C VAL A 314 -2.01 9.08 -25.05
N ASP A 315 -2.48 7.86 -24.86
CA ASP A 315 -3.91 7.60 -24.63
C ASP A 315 -4.24 7.71 -23.13
N ILE A 316 -3.26 7.37 -22.27
CA ILE A 316 -3.41 7.38 -20.81
C ILE A 316 -2.17 8.01 -20.18
N VAL A 317 -2.38 8.82 -19.14
CA VAL A 317 -1.33 9.29 -18.22
C VAL A 317 -1.55 8.64 -16.86
N PHE A 318 -0.61 7.79 -16.46
CA PHE A 318 -0.57 7.19 -15.13
C PHE A 318 0.38 8.01 -14.26
N GLU A 319 -0.21 8.91 -13.47
CA GLU A 319 0.50 9.83 -12.59
C GLU A 319 0.16 9.48 -11.14
N HIS A 320 1.17 9.37 -10.27
CA HIS A 320 1.00 9.06 -8.85
C HIS A 320 2.01 9.76 -7.93
N PRO A 321 3.16 10.29 -8.40
CA PRO A 321 4.09 11.01 -7.53
C PRO A 321 3.53 12.32 -6.96
N GLY A 322 2.60 12.97 -7.66
CA GLY A 322 1.92 14.16 -7.19
C GLY A 322 2.53 15.47 -7.71
N ARG A 323 2.46 16.52 -6.89
CA ARG A 323 2.68 17.92 -7.24
C ARG A 323 3.80 18.21 -8.26
N GLU A 324 4.96 17.57 -8.12
CA GLU A 324 6.13 17.89 -8.97
C GLU A 324 5.99 17.34 -10.40
N THR A 325 5.11 16.40 -10.61
CA THR A 325 4.91 15.68 -11.87
C THR A 325 3.52 15.90 -12.48
N PHE A 326 2.66 16.62 -11.76
CA PHE A 326 1.31 16.97 -12.20
C PHE A 326 1.34 18.36 -12.83
N GLY A 327 1.28 18.40 -14.16
CA GLY A 327 1.37 19.61 -14.97
C GLY A 327 0.21 19.80 -15.92
#